data_259e385b7077ebbd3efd68d0a745c3cc
#
_entry.id   259e385b7077ebbd3efd68d0a745c3cc
#
_cell.length_a   1.000
_cell.length_b   1.000
_cell.length_c   1.000
_cell.angle_alpha   90.00
_cell.angle_beta   90.00
_cell.angle_gamma   90.00
#
_symmetry.space_group_name_H-M   'P 1'
#
loop_
_entity.id
_entity.type
_entity.pdbx_description
1 polymer ?
#
loop_
_entity_poly.entity_id
_entity_poly.type
_entity_poly.pdbx_seq_one_letter_code
_entity_poly.pdbx_strand_id
1 'polypeptide(L)'
;MRYWIALAALSTAAPAAAETAVLAGGCFWGVEGVFEHVKGVTSVVSGYAGGAAADATYDKVSSERTGHAEAVRISFDPKKISYSDLLRIYFTVAHDPGQLNRQGPDVGPSYRSAIFPQNAAQRSAALQAIGALKTKRKVVTKLESGAFYPAEAHHQDFMKKNPRHPYILAHDVPKVAALKRAFPAFYR
;
A
#
# COMPACT_ATOMS: atom_id res chain seq x y z
N MET A 1 -14.86 -60.83 17.26
CA MET A 1 -13.92 -59.73 17.19
C MET A 1 -14.46 -58.69 16.20
N ARG A 2 -14.87 -57.48 16.70
CA ARG A 2 -15.42 -56.41 15.85
C ARG A 2 -14.30 -55.39 15.65
N TYR A 3 -13.75 -55.27 14.40
CA TYR A 3 -12.76 -54.28 14.05
C TYR A 3 -13.45 -52.94 13.79
N TRP A 4 -13.14 -51.92 14.60
CA TRP A 4 -13.54 -50.54 14.37
C TRP A 4 -12.49 -49.92 13.45
N ILE A 5 -12.88 -49.64 12.23
CA ILE A 5 -12.07 -48.84 11.29
C ILE A 5 -12.33 -47.37 11.63
N ALA A 6 -11.34 -46.71 12.24
CA ALA A 6 -11.38 -45.26 12.44
C ALA A 6 -11.08 -44.53 11.10
N LEU A 7 -12.09 -43.90 10.54
CA LEU A 7 -11.92 -43.03 9.38
C LEU A 7 -11.27 -41.74 9.86
N ALA A 8 -9.99 -41.54 9.53
CA ALA A 8 -9.32 -40.26 9.74
C ALA A 8 -9.81 -39.26 8.68
N ALA A 9 -10.58 -38.25 9.09
CA ALA A 9 -10.98 -37.15 8.22
C ALA A 9 -9.76 -36.26 7.95
N LEU A 10 -9.20 -36.31 6.74
CA LEU A 10 -8.23 -35.34 6.27
C LEU A 10 -8.96 -33.98 6.09
N SER A 11 -8.78 -33.09 7.05
CA SER A 11 -9.18 -31.70 6.90
C SER A 11 -8.23 -31.01 5.91
N THR A 12 -8.64 -30.83 4.66
CA THR A 12 -7.93 -29.99 3.71
C THR A 12 -8.19 -28.53 4.09
N ALA A 13 -7.20 -27.88 4.70
CA ALA A 13 -7.24 -26.45 4.91
C ALA A 13 -7.34 -25.74 3.56
N ALA A 14 -8.46 -25.05 3.31
CA ALA A 14 -8.61 -24.21 2.14
C ALA A 14 -7.46 -23.17 2.09
N PRO A 15 -6.93 -22.85 0.90
CA PRO A 15 -5.96 -21.78 0.79
C PRO A 15 -6.55 -20.49 1.37
N ALA A 16 -5.80 -19.80 2.23
CA ALA A 16 -6.24 -18.51 2.73
C ALA A 16 -6.44 -17.57 1.55
N ALA A 17 -7.63 -16.97 1.45
CA ALA A 17 -7.91 -16.01 0.41
C ALA A 17 -6.92 -14.83 0.51
N ALA A 18 -6.44 -14.35 -0.64
CA ALA A 18 -5.61 -13.15 -0.68
C ALA A 18 -6.39 -11.97 -0.09
N GLU A 19 -5.74 -11.21 0.79
CA GLU A 19 -6.29 -9.97 1.33
C GLU A 19 -5.83 -8.76 0.50
N THR A 20 -6.55 -7.65 0.64
CA THR A 20 -6.18 -6.39 -0.02
C THR A 20 -6.02 -5.27 1.00
N ALA A 21 -5.05 -4.37 0.75
CA ALA A 21 -4.87 -3.10 1.44
C ALA A 21 -4.88 -1.96 0.43
N VAL A 22 -5.42 -0.78 0.79
CA VAL A 22 -5.37 0.42 -0.05
C VAL A 22 -4.71 1.54 0.74
N LEU A 23 -3.56 2.03 0.23
CA LEU A 23 -2.70 2.99 0.91
C LEU A 23 -2.31 4.13 -0.04
N ALA A 24 -2.32 5.36 0.45
CA ALA A 24 -1.93 6.58 -0.26
C ALA A 24 -0.82 7.32 0.50
N GLY A 25 0.25 7.71 -0.16
CA GLY A 25 1.40 8.35 0.49
C GLY A 25 2.41 8.93 -0.49
N GLY A 26 1.98 9.90 -1.30
CA GLY A 26 2.77 10.50 -2.37
C GLY A 26 2.58 9.83 -3.71
N CYS A 27 3.49 10.09 -4.65
CA CYS A 27 3.45 9.49 -5.97
C CYS A 27 3.35 7.96 -5.88
N PHE A 28 2.33 7.41 -6.52
CA PHE A 28 2.05 5.98 -6.48
C PHE A 28 3.15 5.11 -7.09
N TRP A 29 3.99 5.61 -8.01
CA TRP A 29 5.12 4.86 -8.58
C TRP A 29 6.09 4.37 -7.51
N GLY A 30 6.43 5.24 -6.55
CA GLY A 30 7.34 4.89 -5.47
C GLY A 30 6.70 3.99 -4.42
N VAL A 31 5.42 4.19 -4.13
CA VAL A 31 4.68 3.34 -3.19
C VAL A 31 4.49 1.95 -3.78
N GLU A 32 4.09 1.84 -5.07
CA GLU A 32 4.02 0.59 -5.85
C GLU A 32 5.38 -0.11 -5.82
N GLY A 33 6.46 0.58 -6.20
CA GLY A 33 7.80 0.02 -6.23
C GLY A 33 8.27 -0.53 -4.89
N VAL A 34 7.96 0.13 -3.78
CA VAL A 34 8.27 -0.40 -2.45
C VAL A 34 7.55 -1.72 -2.20
N PHE A 35 6.23 -1.78 -2.39
CA PHE A 35 5.44 -2.97 -2.07
C PHE A 35 5.64 -4.11 -3.07
N GLU A 36 6.00 -3.84 -4.31
CA GLU A 36 6.43 -4.87 -5.27
C GLU A 36 7.66 -5.64 -4.80
N HIS A 37 8.53 -5.03 -3.98
CA HIS A 37 9.72 -5.68 -3.42
C HIS A 37 9.45 -6.34 -2.06
N VAL A 38 8.19 -6.52 -1.64
CA VAL A 38 7.85 -7.14 -0.36
C VAL A 38 7.43 -8.59 -0.53
N LYS A 39 8.09 -9.51 0.19
CA LYS A 39 7.69 -10.93 0.26
C LYS A 39 6.29 -11.06 0.83
N GLY A 40 5.47 -11.91 0.23
CA GLY A 40 4.08 -12.11 0.64
C GLY A 40 3.10 -11.19 -0.08
N VAL A 41 3.56 -10.08 -0.68
CA VAL A 41 2.76 -9.28 -1.61
C VAL A 41 2.69 -10.03 -2.95
N THR A 42 1.48 -10.21 -3.48
CA THR A 42 1.22 -10.95 -4.73
C THR A 42 0.99 -10.02 -5.92
N SER A 43 0.44 -8.83 -5.68
CA SER A 43 0.19 -7.82 -6.71
C SER A 43 0.10 -6.44 -6.07
N VAL A 44 0.57 -5.42 -6.78
CA VAL A 44 0.36 -4.02 -6.46
C VAL A 44 -0.20 -3.34 -7.70
N VAL A 45 -1.20 -2.48 -7.52
CA VAL A 45 -1.85 -1.74 -8.61
C VAL A 45 -1.88 -0.27 -8.21
N SER A 46 -1.26 0.59 -9.00
CA SER A 46 -1.36 2.04 -8.87
C SER A 46 -2.75 2.52 -9.28
N GLY A 47 -3.28 3.53 -8.58
CA GLY A 47 -4.62 4.04 -8.84
C GLY A 47 -5.00 5.24 -8.00
N TYR A 48 -6.30 5.48 -7.96
CA TYR A 48 -6.90 6.64 -7.30
C TYR A 48 -7.95 6.20 -6.29
N ALA A 49 -8.00 6.85 -5.12
CA ALA A 49 -8.98 6.52 -4.08
C ALA A 49 -9.52 7.80 -3.41
N GLY A 50 -10.78 7.74 -2.97
CA GLY A 50 -11.43 8.79 -2.18
C GLY A 50 -12.30 9.78 -2.95
N GLY A 51 -12.18 9.85 -4.28
CA GLY A 51 -13.00 10.69 -5.15
C GLY A 51 -14.08 9.91 -5.90
N ALA A 52 -14.78 10.60 -6.82
CA ALA A 52 -15.84 10.03 -7.65
C ALA A 52 -15.28 9.24 -8.84
N ALA A 53 -15.96 8.17 -9.27
CA ALA A 53 -15.56 7.33 -10.41
C ALA A 53 -15.29 8.11 -11.69
N ALA A 54 -16.14 9.10 -11.99
CA ALA A 54 -16.02 9.94 -13.18
C ALA A 54 -14.75 10.80 -13.25
N ASP A 55 -14.05 10.96 -12.10
CA ASP A 55 -12.86 11.80 -11.97
C ASP A 55 -11.58 10.98 -11.74
N ALA A 56 -11.67 9.66 -11.83
CA ALA A 56 -10.55 8.74 -11.60
C ALA A 56 -9.68 8.59 -12.86
N THR A 57 -9.13 9.67 -13.37
CA THR A 57 -8.14 9.72 -14.47
C THR A 57 -6.98 10.62 -14.09
N TYR A 58 -5.78 10.33 -14.62
CA TYR A 58 -4.59 11.10 -14.28
C TYR A 58 -4.75 12.60 -14.54
N ASP A 59 -5.26 12.96 -15.71
CA ASP A 59 -5.47 14.37 -16.09
C ASP A 59 -6.37 15.13 -15.10
N LYS A 60 -7.42 14.45 -14.59
CA LYS A 60 -8.30 15.06 -13.62
C LYS A 60 -7.68 15.10 -12.23
N VAL A 61 -7.08 13.99 -11.77
CA VAL A 61 -6.49 13.91 -10.43
C VAL A 61 -5.32 14.86 -10.27
N SER A 62 -4.46 15.00 -11.27
CA SER A 62 -3.34 15.95 -11.28
C SER A 62 -3.78 17.43 -11.30
N SER A 63 -5.07 17.69 -11.55
CA SER A 63 -5.65 19.05 -11.35
C SER A 63 -5.83 19.42 -9.87
N GLU A 64 -5.65 18.49 -8.95
CA GLU A 64 -5.79 18.63 -7.49
C GLU A 64 -7.20 18.97 -6.98
N ARG A 65 -8.25 18.74 -7.79
CA ARG A 65 -9.65 19.15 -7.48
C ARG A 65 -10.64 18.00 -7.38
N THR A 66 -10.22 16.76 -7.57
CA THR A 66 -11.13 15.60 -7.67
C THR A 66 -11.46 14.94 -6.33
N GLY A 67 -10.74 15.30 -5.25
CA GLY A 67 -10.82 14.59 -3.97
C GLY A 67 -10.08 13.23 -3.97
N HIS A 68 -9.57 12.76 -5.10
CA HIS A 68 -8.75 11.54 -5.15
C HIS A 68 -7.39 11.74 -4.51
N ALA A 69 -6.89 10.67 -3.88
CA ALA A 69 -5.46 10.49 -3.62
C ALA A 69 -4.88 9.53 -4.64
N GLU A 70 -3.62 9.76 -5.05
CA GLU A 70 -2.80 8.69 -5.63
C GLU A 70 -2.60 7.61 -4.57
N ALA A 71 -2.97 6.38 -4.90
CA ALA A 71 -2.99 5.26 -3.98
C ALA A 71 -2.52 3.98 -4.66
N VAL A 72 -2.15 3.01 -3.86
CA VAL A 72 -1.90 1.65 -4.33
C VAL A 72 -2.84 0.67 -3.68
N ARG A 73 -3.35 -0.29 -4.46
CA ARG A 73 -4.04 -1.47 -3.96
C ARG A 73 -3.07 -2.64 -3.95
N ILE A 74 -2.79 -3.14 -2.74
CA ILE A 74 -1.83 -4.19 -2.46
C ILE A 74 -2.60 -5.48 -2.19
N SER A 75 -2.40 -6.51 -3.01
CA SER A 75 -2.87 -7.87 -2.73
C SER A 75 -1.76 -8.66 -2.04
N PHE A 76 -2.07 -9.36 -0.96
CA PHE A 76 -1.06 -10.07 -0.18
C PHE A 76 -1.59 -11.39 0.40
N ASP A 77 -0.66 -12.30 0.68
CA ASP A 77 -0.92 -13.57 1.38
C ASP A 77 -0.77 -13.35 2.89
N PRO A 78 -1.88 -13.36 3.67
CA PRO A 78 -1.84 -13.09 5.10
C PRO A 78 -1.06 -14.16 5.91
N LYS A 79 -0.75 -15.30 5.32
CA LYS A 79 0.14 -16.32 5.93
C LYS A 79 1.62 -15.96 5.80
N LYS A 80 1.99 -15.05 4.90
CA LYS A 80 3.39 -14.64 4.63
C LYS A 80 3.72 -13.25 5.15
N ILE A 81 2.74 -12.34 5.14
CA ILE A 81 2.88 -11.00 5.67
C ILE A 81 1.54 -10.52 6.22
N SER A 82 1.56 -9.91 7.40
CA SER A 82 0.36 -9.35 8.01
C SER A 82 0.05 -7.94 7.49
N TYR A 83 -1.21 -7.51 7.62
CA TYR A 83 -1.60 -6.13 7.36
C TYR A 83 -0.82 -5.14 8.24
N SER A 84 -0.54 -5.50 9.49
CA SER A 84 0.27 -4.68 10.40
C SER A 84 1.72 -4.53 9.94
N ASP A 85 2.31 -5.56 9.31
CA ASP A 85 3.64 -5.45 8.74
C ASP A 85 3.65 -4.56 7.49
N LEU A 86 2.60 -4.62 6.66
CA LEU A 86 2.43 -3.67 5.55
C LEU A 86 2.36 -2.23 6.06
N LEU A 87 1.63 -1.96 7.14
CA LEU A 87 1.56 -0.64 7.75
C LEU A 87 2.91 -0.18 8.33
N ARG A 88 3.68 -1.10 8.92
CA ARG A 88 5.05 -0.77 9.39
C ARG A 88 5.96 -0.35 8.24
N ILE A 89 5.93 -1.09 7.12
CA ILE A 89 6.67 -0.73 5.91
C ILE A 89 6.18 0.61 5.35
N TYR A 90 4.88 0.80 5.26
CA TYR A 90 4.25 2.03 4.78
C TYR A 90 4.73 3.27 5.55
N PHE A 91 4.69 3.24 6.88
CA PHE A 91 5.08 4.37 7.72
C PHE A 91 6.60 4.56 7.87
N THR A 92 7.40 3.51 7.64
CA THR A 92 8.85 3.58 7.83
C THR A 92 9.58 3.91 6.53
N VAL A 93 9.05 3.45 5.40
CA VAL A 93 9.79 3.41 4.13
C VAL A 93 9.04 4.08 3.00
N ALA A 94 7.74 3.79 2.83
CA ALA A 94 7.02 4.20 1.63
C ALA A 94 6.77 5.71 1.60
N HIS A 95 6.52 6.34 2.77
CA HIS A 95 6.25 7.77 2.86
C HIS A 95 6.58 8.37 4.23
N ASP A 96 6.55 9.71 4.34
CA ASP A 96 6.64 10.46 5.61
C ASP A 96 5.24 10.85 6.10
N PRO A 97 4.74 10.27 7.20
CA PRO A 97 3.39 10.54 7.71
C PRO A 97 3.21 11.97 8.28
N GLY A 98 4.27 12.77 8.35
CA GLY A 98 4.26 14.14 8.83
C GLY A 98 4.10 15.21 7.74
N GLN A 99 3.96 14.82 6.46
CA GLN A 99 3.83 15.76 5.34
C GLN A 99 2.36 15.93 4.92
N LEU A 100 1.80 17.10 5.20
CA LEU A 100 0.40 17.42 4.87
C LEU A 100 0.27 17.78 3.38
N ASN A 101 -0.60 17.07 2.67
CA ASN A 101 -0.90 17.28 1.25
C ASN A 101 0.36 17.42 0.38
N ARG A 102 1.37 16.62 0.67
CA ARG A 102 2.59 16.53 -0.12
C ARG A 102 3.38 15.30 0.25
N GLN A 103 4.33 14.92 -0.59
CA GLN A 103 5.33 13.92 -0.28
C GLN A 103 6.62 14.20 -1.06
N GLY A 104 7.67 14.61 -0.34
CA GLY A 104 8.92 15.00 -0.99
C GLY A 104 8.69 16.17 -1.97
N PRO A 105 9.01 15.99 -3.27
CA PRO A 105 8.85 17.03 -4.28
C PRO A 105 7.38 17.26 -4.69
N ASP A 106 6.51 16.26 -4.52
CA ASP A 106 5.13 16.29 -5.01
C ASP A 106 4.25 17.06 -4.04
N VAL A 107 3.52 18.04 -4.54
CA VAL A 107 2.69 18.96 -3.74
C VAL A 107 1.27 18.97 -4.27
N GLY A 108 0.32 18.69 -3.40
CA GLY A 108 -1.11 18.68 -3.70
C GLY A 108 -1.86 17.67 -2.84
N PRO A 109 -3.19 17.84 -2.67
CA PRO A 109 -4.03 16.90 -1.94
C PRO A 109 -4.04 15.48 -2.52
N SER A 110 -3.72 15.29 -3.80
CA SER A 110 -3.56 13.96 -4.40
C SER A 110 -2.40 13.16 -3.78
N TYR A 111 -1.38 13.82 -3.25
CA TYR A 111 -0.21 13.21 -2.60
C TYR A 111 -0.32 13.10 -1.09
N ARG A 112 -1.53 13.25 -0.54
CA ARG A 112 -1.76 13.15 0.91
C ARG A 112 -1.51 11.75 1.46
N SER A 113 -1.19 11.70 2.76
CA SER A 113 -1.10 10.45 3.50
C SER A 113 -2.49 9.99 3.93
N ALA A 114 -2.95 8.87 3.41
CA ALA A 114 -4.23 8.28 3.77
C ALA A 114 -4.22 6.74 3.71
N ILE A 115 -5.05 6.13 4.55
CA ILE A 115 -5.33 4.69 4.55
C ILE A 115 -6.81 4.51 4.28
N PHE A 116 -7.16 3.60 3.38
CA PHE A 116 -8.53 3.23 3.04
C PHE A 116 -8.80 1.80 3.53
N PRO A 117 -9.22 1.61 4.81
CA PRO A 117 -9.42 0.29 5.38
C PRO A 117 -10.52 -0.48 4.65
N GLN A 118 -10.27 -1.72 4.28
CA GLN A 118 -11.23 -2.55 3.53
C GLN A 118 -12.22 -3.28 4.45
N ASN A 119 -11.95 -3.29 5.76
CA ASN A 119 -12.81 -3.89 6.78
C ASN A 119 -12.53 -3.29 8.17
N ALA A 120 -13.34 -3.68 9.17
CA ALA A 120 -13.21 -3.18 10.54
C ALA A 120 -11.88 -3.58 11.21
N ALA A 121 -11.35 -4.77 10.91
CA ALA A 121 -10.07 -5.22 11.46
C ALA A 121 -8.91 -4.36 10.94
N GLN A 122 -8.89 -4.05 9.64
CA GLN A 122 -7.91 -3.13 9.06
C GLN A 122 -8.04 -1.72 9.64
N ARG A 123 -9.28 -1.23 9.84
CA ARG A 123 -9.51 0.06 10.47
C ARG A 123 -8.91 0.13 11.88
N SER A 124 -9.15 -0.90 12.69
CA SER A 124 -8.60 -0.99 14.05
C SER A 124 -7.07 -1.04 14.04
N ALA A 125 -6.48 -1.90 13.19
CA ALA A 125 -5.03 -2.01 13.06
C ALA A 125 -4.38 -0.69 12.57
N ALA A 126 -5.02 0.02 11.64
CA ALA A 126 -4.52 1.31 11.16
C ALA A 126 -4.54 2.38 12.25
N LEU A 127 -5.61 2.46 13.05
CA LEU A 127 -5.68 3.38 14.20
C LEU A 127 -4.59 3.08 15.23
N GLN A 128 -4.35 1.80 15.54
CA GLN A 128 -3.29 1.38 16.44
C GLN A 128 -1.91 1.75 15.88
N ALA A 129 -1.67 1.48 14.61
CA ALA A 129 -0.40 1.82 13.95
C ALA A 129 -0.13 3.33 13.98
N ILE A 130 -1.12 4.17 13.64
CA ILE A 130 -1.01 5.63 13.71
C ILE A 130 -0.72 6.08 15.14
N GLY A 131 -1.45 5.57 16.13
CA GLY A 131 -1.26 5.93 17.55
C GLY A 131 0.09 5.50 18.13
N ALA A 132 0.71 4.47 17.58
CA ALA A 132 2.01 3.97 18.00
C ALA A 132 3.21 4.72 17.37
N LEU A 133 2.97 5.57 16.36
CA LEU A 133 4.04 6.29 15.67
C LEU A 133 4.74 7.28 16.60
N LYS A 134 6.05 7.09 16.75
CA LYS A 134 6.92 8.02 17.47
C LYS A 134 7.64 8.91 16.46
N THR A 135 7.06 10.03 16.10
CA THR A 135 7.63 10.98 15.14
C THR A 135 7.84 12.35 15.79
N LYS A 136 8.81 13.12 15.28
CA LYS A 136 9.02 14.51 15.73
C LYS A 136 7.94 15.47 15.19
N ARG A 137 7.29 15.11 14.09
CA ARG A 137 6.23 15.90 13.46
C ARG A 137 4.86 15.32 13.83
N LYS A 138 3.84 16.15 13.77
CA LYS A 138 2.45 15.69 13.89
C LYS A 138 2.13 14.73 12.75
N VAL A 139 1.62 13.55 13.07
CA VAL A 139 1.11 12.61 12.06
C VAL A 139 -0.14 13.19 11.41
N VAL A 140 -0.15 13.25 10.09
CA VAL A 140 -1.27 13.79 9.29
C VAL A 140 -2.02 12.72 8.51
N THR A 141 -1.61 11.46 8.62
CA THR A 141 -2.29 10.32 7.99
C THR A 141 -3.74 10.25 8.44
N LYS A 142 -4.65 10.16 7.49
CA LYS A 142 -6.09 10.02 7.73
C LYS A 142 -6.58 8.62 7.39
N LEU A 143 -7.61 8.14 8.11
CA LEU A 143 -8.42 7.03 7.66
C LEU A 143 -9.56 7.59 6.84
N GLU A 144 -9.60 7.23 5.58
CA GLU A 144 -10.60 7.66 4.63
C GLU A 144 -11.44 6.48 4.15
N SER A 145 -12.51 6.75 3.44
CA SER A 145 -13.37 5.79 2.77
C SER A 145 -13.50 6.17 1.30
N GLY A 146 -13.85 5.20 0.47
CA GLY A 146 -14.06 5.41 -0.96
C GLY A 146 -13.58 4.20 -1.76
N ALA A 147 -14.07 4.10 -2.99
CA ALA A 147 -13.66 3.07 -3.91
C ALA A 147 -12.24 3.36 -4.44
N PHE A 148 -11.55 2.29 -4.83
CA PHE A 148 -10.27 2.35 -5.53
C PHE A 148 -10.51 2.14 -7.04
N TYR A 149 -9.92 2.99 -7.85
CA TYR A 149 -9.95 2.94 -9.31
C TYR A 149 -8.52 2.77 -9.83
N PRO A 150 -8.22 1.73 -10.62
CA PRO A 150 -6.91 1.54 -11.23
C PRO A 150 -6.52 2.74 -12.10
N ALA A 151 -5.28 3.18 -12.02
CA ALA A 151 -4.71 4.15 -12.94
C ALA A 151 -4.44 3.52 -14.32
N GLU A 152 -4.17 4.35 -15.27
CA GLU A 152 -3.91 3.99 -16.67
C GLU A 152 -2.70 3.04 -16.78
N ALA A 153 -2.71 2.18 -17.79
CA ALA A 153 -1.74 1.09 -17.95
C ALA A 153 -0.26 1.55 -17.97
N HIS A 154 0.00 2.77 -18.44
CA HIS A 154 1.36 3.32 -18.49
C HIS A 154 1.90 3.71 -17.09
N HIS A 155 1.05 3.85 -16.09
CA HIS A 155 1.46 4.09 -14.70
C HIS A 155 1.79 2.81 -13.93
N GLN A 156 1.30 1.66 -14.38
CA GLN A 156 1.53 0.39 -13.69
C GLN A 156 2.97 -0.11 -13.91
N ASP A 157 3.60 -0.66 -12.85
CA ASP A 157 5.01 -1.11 -12.84
C ASP A 157 5.98 -0.01 -13.34
N PHE A 158 5.69 1.28 -13.10
CA PHE A 158 6.42 2.37 -13.73
C PHE A 158 7.91 2.34 -13.39
N MET A 159 8.25 2.12 -12.13
CA MET A 159 9.64 2.01 -11.68
C MET A 159 10.38 0.88 -12.39
N LYS A 160 9.75 -0.28 -12.55
CA LYS A 160 10.31 -1.45 -13.21
C LYS A 160 10.49 -1.25 -14.72
N LYS A 161 9.51 -0.59 -15.36
CA LYS A 161 9.55 -0.29 -16.80
C LYS A 161 10.51 0.85 -17.14
N ASN A 162 10.73 1.78 -16.20
CA ASN A 162 11.51 3.01 -16.40
C ASN A 162 12.64 3.18 -15.36
N PRO A 163 13.55 2.19 -15.18
CA PRO A 163 14.51 2.18 -14.06
C PRO A 163 15.54 3.30 -14.11
N ARG A 164 15.67 3.98 -15.27
CA ARG A 164 16.59 5.13 -15.46
C ARG A 164 15.89 6.47 -15.50
N HIS A 165 14.58 6.52 -15.24
CA HIS A 165 13.84 7.78 -15.18
C HIS A 165 14.39 8.66 -14.04
N PRO A 166 14.70 9.96 -14.27
CA PRO A 166 15.33 10.82 -13.26
C PRO A 166 14.58 10.87 -11.93
N TYR A 167 13.26 10.96 -11.97
CA TYR A 167 12.42 10.96 -10.79
C TYR A 167 12.57 9.64 -9.99
N ILE A 168 12.53 8.49 -10.68
CA ILE A 168 12.70 7.16 -10.06
C ILE A 168 14.06 7.06 -9.37
N LEU A 169 15.13 7.46 -10.05
CA LEU A 169 16.49 7.43 -9.49
C LEU A 169 16.61 8.33 -8.25
N ALA A 170 16.03 9.52 -8.29
CA ALA A 170 16.16 10.51 -7.21
C ALA A 170 15.27 10.18 -6.00
N HIS A 171 14.05 9.66 -6.22
CA HIS A 171 13.03 9.61 -5.17
C HIS A 171 12.58 8.20 -4.79
N ASP A 172 12.54 7.23 -5.72
CA ASP A 172 11.94 5.93 -5.46
C ASP A 172 12.97 4.81 -5.22
N VAL A 173 14.08 4.78 -5.96
CA VAL A 173 15.19 3.86 -5.69
C VAL A 173 15.69 3.95 -4.24
N PRO A 174 15.84 5.14 -3.62
CA PRO A 174 16.21 5.26 -2.23
C PRO A 174 15.21 4.62 -1.26
N LYS A 175 13.91 4.64 -1.57
CA LYS A 175 12.88 3.97 -0.75
C LYS A 175 13.03 2.44 -0.78
N VAL A 176 13.24 1.86 -1.97
CA VAL A 176 13.49 0.41 -2.09
C VAL A 176 14.78 0.00 -1.38
N ALA A 177 15.83 0.82 -1.48
CA ALA A 177 17.05 0.59 -0.72
C ALA A 177 16.82 0.68 0.81
N ALA A 178 15.96 1.60 1.26
CA ALA A 178 15.57 1.71 2.66
C ALA A 178 14.74 0.49 3.12
N LEU A 179 13.84 -0.04 2.28
CA LEU A 179 13.12 -1.29 2.55
C LEU A 179 14.10 -2.44 2.81
N LYS A 180 15.08 -2.62 1.93
CA LYS A 180 16.09 -3.67 2.06
C LYS A 180 16.88 -3.56 3.37
N ARG A 181 17.21 -2.35 3.79
CA ARG A 181 17.95 -2.11 5.05
C ARG A 181 17.09 -2.31 6.29
N ALA A 182 15.87 -1.74 6.28
CA ALA A 182 15.02 -1.73 7.48
C ALA A 182 14.23 -3.04 7.67
N PHE A 183 13.93 -3.75 6.58
CA PHE A 183 13.10 -4.95 6.58
C PHE A 183 13.71 -6.08 5.73
N PRO A 184 14.96 -6.51 5.99
CA PRO A 184 15.64 -7.51 5.15
C PRO A 184 14.89 -8.84 5.07
N ALA A 185 14.17 -9.24 6.12
CA ALA A 185 13.36 -10.46 6.12
C ALA A 185 12.18 -10.41 5.14
N PHE A 186 11.63 -9.22 4.92
CA PHE A 186 10.49 -9.00 4.00
C PHE A 186 10.94 -8.59 2.58
N TYR A 187 12.21 -8.24 2.37
CA TYR A 187 12.69 -7.84 1.04
C TYR A 187 12.86 -9.05 0.12
N ARG A 188 12.34 -8.99 -1.12
CA ARG A 188 12.54 -9.97 -2.19
C ARG A 188 13.38 -9.43 -3.33
#